data_da561309b8d06de4e4dc701b300c761e
#
_entry.id   da561309b8d06de4e4dc701b300c761e
#
_cell.length_a   1.000
_cell.length_b   1.000
_cell.length_c   1.000
_cell.angle_alpha   90.00
_cell.angle_beta   90.00
_cell.angle_gamma   90.00
#
_symmetry.space_group_name_H-M   'P 1'
#
loop_
_entity.id
_entity.type
_entity.pdbx_description
1 polymer ?
#
loop_
_entity_poly.entity_id
_entity_poly.type
_entity_poly.pdbx_seq_one_letter_code
_entity_poly.pdbx_strand_id
1 'polypeptide(L)'
;MFYIIETSEQLSEFFEIGHDKVFIEPILFNDQVHPALNHVSLLYIKPVVNDKGYILCLNHSEALKLNKTPITNLLASYKEIYVRDRKLFIYFFPLKNLIDISFYSPEYIEPTTSTHEIFYRNHGHRENINTIIPLTKHYEKCELIFDKIKDYFKTDNVKFNNKLTSVFFAIERNGIKINKKQFDKHFELNHEQYSIQDNTIYTQYNLYTTTGRPSNSFNSINFAALSKDNGCRKSFIPNNDRFIEIDISAYHPTLAAKLVDYDFGDETPYEYFAREAGIEVNEAKILMFRQLYGGIYNEYKYIDYFQLIEEHVNKLWKEYITNGYISCPISGHMLTKDIKDINPQKLFNYTLQNLETSTNVCIVWDIIKLLKNKKTKIVLYTYDSILLDYCDDDDILEPIKEVFKKYNLKTKMTKGVNYDKMA
;
A
#
# COMPACT_ATOMS: atom_id res chain seq x y z
N MET A 1 -18.66 12.40 28.53
CA MET A 1 -18.29 13.83 28.34
C MET A 1 -16.98 13.85 27.59
N PHE A 2 -16.91 14.49 26.44
CA PHE A 2 -15.69 14.63 25.67
C PHE A 2 -15.06 16.01 25.92
N TYR A 3 -13.76 16.09 25.68
CA TYR A 3 -12.99 17.31 25.90
C TYR A 3 -12.55 17.88 24.54
N ILE A 4 -12.79 19.19 24.34
CA ILE A 4 -12.31 19.93 23.18
C ILE A 4 -11.13 20.79 23.63
N ILE A 5 -10.04 20.74 22.89
CA ILE A 5 -8.87 21.59 23.05
C ILE A 5 -8.93 22.65 21.95
N GLU A 6 -9.17 23.90 22.34
CA GLU A 6 -9.41 25.04 21.44
C GLU A 6 -8.38 26.16 21.62
N THR A 7 -7.62 26.17 22.74
CA THR A 7 -6.65 27.20 23.03
C THR A 7 -5.26 26.63 23.24
N SER A 8 -4.24 27.48 23.12
CA SER A 8 -2.84 27.12 23.36
C SER A 8 -2.59 26.75 24.82
N GLU A 9 -3.29 27.36 25.75
CA GLU A 9 -3.23 27.07 27.19
C GLU A 9 -3.74 25.66 27.47
N GLN A 10 -4.92 25.32 26.97
CA GLN A 10 -5.49 23.96 27.09
C GLN A 10 -4.60 22.90 26.44
N LEU A 11 -3.97 23.25 25.31
CA LEU A 11 -3.00 22.36 24.66
C LEU A 11 -1.76 22.13 25.54
N SER A 12 -1.27 23.18 26.20
CA SER A 12 -0.14 23.11 27.14
C SER A 12 -0.48 22.27 28.38
N GLU A 13 -1.67 22.47 28.97
CA GLU A 13 -2.17 21.67 30.08
C GLU A 13 -2.30 20.18 29.70
N PHE A 14 -2.78 19.90 28.50
CA PHE A 14 -2.85 18.52 27.99
C PHE A 14 -1.45 17.89 27.83
N PHE A 15 -0.46 18.68 27.47
CA PHE A 15 0.95 18.26 27.43
C PHE A 15 1.49 17.83 28.80
N GLU A 16 1.17 18.60 29.85
CA GLU A 16 1.68 18.36 31.20
C GLU A 16 1.16 17.07 31.83
N ILE A 17 0.03 16.50 31.32
CA ILE A 17 -0.53 15.24 31.79
C ILE A 17 0.44 14.06 31.53
N GLY A 18 1.37 14.20 30.59
CA GLY A 18 2.51 13.30 30.38
C GLY A 18 2.15 11.83 30.06
N HIS A 19 1.75 11.55 28.85
CA HIS A 19 1.50 10.19 28.40
C HIS A 19 2.58 9.73 27.41
N ASP A 20 3.08 8.51 27.59
CA ASP A 20 4.07 7.91 26.68
C ASP A 20 3.44 7.38 25.37
N LYS A 21 2.19 6.91 25.46
CA LYS A 21 1.49 6.19 24.39
C LYS A 21 0.08 6.76 24.15
N VAL A 22 -0.20 7.08 22.91
CA VAL A 22 -1.51 7.64 22.51
C VAL A 22 -2.02 6.97 21.25
N PHE A 23 -3.35 6.86 21.16
CA PHE A 23 -4.03 6.60 19.88
C PHE A 23 -4.47 7.93 19.27
N ILE A 24 -4.29 8.07 17.96
CA ILE A 24 -4.71 9.26 17.23
C ILE A 24 -5.47 8.86 15.97
N GLU A 25 -6.63 9.49 15.78
CA GLU A 25 -7.43 9.38 14.57
C GLU A 25 -7.57 10.77 13.91
N PRO A 26 -7.07 10.98 12.69
CA PRO A 26 -7.30 12.20 11.94
C PRO A 26 -8.67 12.16 11.27
N ILE A 27 -9.46 13.21 11.42
CA ILE A 27 -10.69 13.44 10.68
C ILE A 27 -10.37 14.42 9.56
N LEU A 28 -10.44 13.98 8.32
CA LEU A 28 -10.16 14.79 7.14
C LEU A 28 -11.37 15.66 6.78
N PHE A 29 -11.19 16.65 5.90
CA PHE A 29 -12.31 17.45 5.39
C PHE A 29 -13.34 16.59 4.67
N ASN A 30 -12.87 15.61 3.91
CA ASN A 30 -13.70 14.65 3.19
C ASN A 30 -12.99 13.30 3.06
N ASP A 31 -13.61 12.23 3.51
CA ASP A 31 -13.04 10.86 3.47
C ASP A 31 -12.97 10.29 2.03
N GLN A 32 -13.67 10.92 1.05
CA GLN A 32 -13.67 10.51 -0.36
C GLN A 32 -12.57 11.18 -1.20
N VAL A 33 -11.83 12.14 -0.64
CA VAL A 33 -10.79 12.90 -1.34
C VAL A 33 -9.42 12.33 -0.97
N HIS A 34 -8.57 12.13 -2.00
CA HIS A 34 -7.22 11.63 -1.79
C HIS A 34 -6.43 12.50 -0.79
N PRO A 35 -5.64 11.92 0.13
CA PRO A 35 -4.94 12.68 1.18
C PRO A 35 -4.04 13.81 0.64
N ALA A 36 -3.44 13.65 -0.56
CA ALA A 36 -2.63 14.70 -1.19
C ALA A 36 -3.43 15.98 -1.53
N LEU A 37 -4.76 15.88 -1.66
CA LEU A 37 -5.68 16.97 -2.01
C LEU A 37 -6.57 17.37 -0.84
N ASN A 38 -6.30 16.87 0.36
CA ASN A 38 -7.19 16.97 1.51
C ASN A 38 -6.53 17.74 2.67
N HIS A 39 -7.32 18.04 3.68
CA HIS A 39 -6.88 18.71 4.90
C HIS A 39 -7.42 17.99 6.13
N VAL A 40 -6.79 18.19 7.28
CA VAL A 40 -7.29 17.69 8.56
C VAL A 40 -8.24 18.70 9.16
N SER A 41 -9.46 18.26 9.49
CA SER A 41 -10.46 19.03 10.22
C SER A 41 -10.20 18.96 11.71
N LEU A 42 -10.08 17.74 12.23
CA LEU A 42 -9.92 17.45 13.65
C LEU A 42 -8.87 16.37 13.86
N LEU A 43 -8.26 16.35 15.04
CA LEU A 43 -7.54 15.19 15.57
C LEU A 43 -8.25 14.71 16.84
N TYR A 44 -8.66 13.46 16.84
CA TYR A 44 -9.01 12.77 18.05
C TYR A 44 -7.75 12.16 18.66
N ILE A 45 -7.50 12.40 19.96
CA ILE A 45 -6.36 11.87 20.71
C ILE A 45 -6.87 11.19 21.97
N LYS A 46 -6.47 9.95 22.19
CA LYS A 46 -6.77 9.21 23.41
C LYS A 46 -5.51 8.54 23.96
N PRO A 47 -5.07 8.93 25.19
CA PRO A 47 -4.01 8.19 25.89
C PRO A 47 -4.43 6.74 26.11
N VAL A 48 -3.51 5.79 25.87
CA VAL A 48 -3.82 4.35 25.92
C VAL A 48 -4.26 3.89 27.32
N VAL A 49 -3.76 4.57 28.36
CA VAL A 49 -4.03 4.25 29.78
C VAL A 49 -5.12 5.13 30.40
N ASN A 50 -5.79 5.95 29.63
CA ASN A 50 -6.81 6.88 30.14
C ASN A 50 -8.17 6.62 29.46
N ASP A 51 -9.25 6.76 30.23
CA ASP A 51 -10.61 6.60 29.70
C ASP A 51 -11.14 7.82 28.93
N LYS A 52 -10.37 8.92 28.93
CA LYS A 52 -10.80 10.19 28.32
C LYS A 52 -10.18 10.37 26.92
N GLY A 53 -11.03 10.63 25.94
CA GLY A 53 -10.63 11.10 24.62
C GLY A 53 -10.71 12.63 24.49
N TYR A 54 -9.88 13.20 23.63
CA TYR A 54 -9.79 14.63 23.39
C TYR A 54 -9.91 14.91 21.89
N ILE A 55 -10.54 16.04 21.54
CA ILE A 55 -10.59 16.54 20.17
C ILE A 55 -9.78 17.84 20.09
N LEU A 56 -8.82 17.88 19.16
CA LEU A 56 -8.07 19.08 18.77
C LEU A 56 -8.65 19.61 17.46
N CYS A 57 -9.08 20.86 17.45
CA CYS A 57 -9.66 21.48 16.27
C CYS A 57 -8.60 22.16 15.41
N LEU A 58 -8.49 21.74 14.13
CA LEU A 58 -7.67 22.45 13.14
C LEU A 58 -8.54 23.27 12.19
N ASN A 59 -9.75 22.80 11.87
CA ASN A 59 -10.71 23.57 11.09
C ASN A 59 -12.11 22.94 11.16
N HIS A 60 -12.95 23.45 12.05
CA HIS A 60 -14.33 22.95 12.25
C HIS A 60 -15.27 24.07 12.62
N SER A 61 -16.54 23.97 12.23
CA SER A 61 -17.54 25.04 12.45
C SER A 61 -17.95 25.23 13.92
N GLU A 62 -17.83 24.21 14.76
CA GLU A 62 -18.27 24.21 16.16
C GLU A 62 -17.13 24.48 17.16
N ALA A 63 -15.88 24.72 16.72
CA ALA A 63 -14.74 24.88 17.63
C ALA A 63 -13.70 25.87 17.09
N LEU A 64 -12.92 26.47 18.00
CA LEU A 64 -11.85 27.39 17.64
C LEU A 64 -10.65 26.64 17.04
N LYS A 65 -10.06 27.26 16.04
CA LYS A 65 -8.94 26.68 15.29
C LYS A 65 -7.61 26.79 16.04
N LEU A 66 -6.95 25.66 16.23
CA LEU A 66 -5.55 25.59 16.71
C LEU A 66 -4.55 25.69 15.57
N ASN A 67 -3.36 26.17 15.89
CA ASN A 67 -2.22 26.14 14.95
C ASN A 67 -1.61 24.74 14.86
N LYS A 68 -1.29 24.32 13.65
CA LYS A 68 -0.74 22.97 13.36
C LYS A 68 0.65 22.76 13.97
N THR A 69 1.52 23.80 14.00
CA THR A 69 2.91 23.68 14.48
C THR A 69 3.02 23.22 15.94
N PRO A 70 2.35 23.84 16.92
CA PRO A 70 2.34 23.37 18.30
C PRO A 70 1.84 21.92 18.43
N ILE A 71 0.78 21.55 17.68
CA ILE A 71 0.28 20.19 17.65
C ILE A 71 1.34 19.21 17.14
N THR A 72 2.03 19.53 16.05
CA THR A 72 3.10 18.67 15.50
C THR A 72 4.23 18.46 16.52
N ASN A 73 4.60 19.49 17.25
CA ASN A 73 5.62 19.41 18.30
C ASN A 73 5.17 18.52 19.47
N LEU A 74 3.90 18.65 19.87
CA LEU A 74 3.28 17.76 20.84
C LEU A 74 3.37 16.31 20.39
N LEU A 75 2.88 16.03 19.21
CA LEU A 75 2.85 14.67 18.68
C LEU A 75 4.25 14.05 18.59
N ALA A 76 5.26 14.86 18.28
CA ALA A 76 6.66 14.41 18.22
C ALA A 76 7.25 14.01 19.59
N SER A 77 6.64 14.46 20.70
CA SER A 77 7.12 14.17 22.06
C SER A 77 6.67 12.82 22.61
N TYR A 78 5.60 12.22 22.05
CA TYR A 78 5.15 10.90 22.47
C TYR A 78 6.16 9.81 22.06
N LYS A 79 6.28 8.76 22.88
CA LYS A 79 7.14 7.60 22.56
C LYS A 79 6.52 6.74 21.45
N GLU A 80 5.22 6.49 21.54
CA GLU A 80 4.48 5.66 20.60
C GLU A 80 3.14 6.33 20.28
N ILE A 81 2.86 6.48 18.98
CA ILE A 81 1.59 6.96 18.48
C ILE A 81 0.96 5.85 17.64
N TYR A 82 -0.16 5.34 18.10
CA TYR A 82 -0.95 4.36 17.39
C TYR A 82 -1.94 5.07 16.45
N VAL A 83 -1.94 4.67 15.18
CA VAL A 83 -2.84 5.21 14.14
C VAL A 83 -3.44 4.05 13.33
N ARG A 84 -4.63 4.23 12.78
CA ARG A 84 -5.25 3.21 11.93
C ARG A 84 -4.61 3.11 10.54
N ASP A 85 -4.17 4.21 9.99
CA ASP A 85 -3.50 4.28 8.69
C ASP A 85 -2.32 5.25 8.78
N ARG A 86 -1.12 4.67 8.94
CA ARG A 86 0.11 5.45 8.99
C ARG A 86 0.38 6.15 7.65
N LYS A 87 0.09 5.52 6.54
CA LYS A 87 0.30 6.07 5.20
C LYS A 87 -0.53 7.35 5.02
N LEU A 88 -1.80 7.33 5.44
CA LEU A 88 -2.66 8.51 5.45
C LEU A 88 -2.14 9.56 6.44
N PHE A 89 -1.76 9.17 7.63
CA PHE A 89 -1.35 10.10 8.69
C PHE A 89 -0.11 10.92 8.32
N ILE A 90 0.89 10.31 7.67
CA ILE A 90 2.14 10.99 7.30
C ILE A 90 1.99 12.05 6.19
N TYR A 91 0.87 12.08 5.46
CA TYR A 91 0.55 13.22 4.58
C TYR A 91 0.44 14.54 5.35
N PHE A 92 -0.05 14.46 6.58
CA PHE A 92 -0.35 15.63 7.40
C PHE A 92 0.69 15.85 8.50
N PHE A 93 1.17 14.77 9.11
CA PHE A 93 2.11 14.77 10.23
C PHE A 93 3.22 13.74 9.99
N PRO A 94 4.36 14.15 9.40
CA PRO A 94 5.45 13.24 9.01
C PRO A 94 6.32 12.85 10.24
N LEU A 95 5.72 12.16 11.20
CA LEU A 95 6.33 11.71 12.44
C LEU A 95 7.01 10.34 12.29
N LYS A 96 8.00 10.05 13.15
CA LYS A 96 8.77 8.78 13.11
C LYS A 96 8.21 7.72 14.04
N ASN A 97 7.56 8.12 15.13
CA ASN A 97 7.07 7.31 16.24
C ASN A 97 5.65 6.74 16.00
N LEU A 98 5.22 6.66 14.75
CA LEU A 98 3.91 6.14 14.34
C LEU A 98 3.91 4.62 14.23
N ILE A 99 2.90 3.97 14.78
CA ILE A 99 2.61 2.54 14.69
C ILE A 99 1.24 2.37 14.05
N ASP A 100 1.23 1.68 12.91
CA ASP A 100 0.01 1.38 12.16
C ASP A 100 -0.62 0.10 12.71
N ILE A 101 -1.77 0.25 13.35
CA ILE A 101 -2.46 -0.86 14.01
C ILE A 101 -3.30 -1.72 13.07
N SER A 102 -3.65 -1.23 11.88
CA SER A 102 -4.44 -2.01 10.93
C SER A 102 -3.72 -3.24 10.40
N PHE A 103 -2.38 -3.30 10.53
CA PHE A 103 -1.62 -4.53 10.25
C PHE A 103 -1.80 -5.64 11.30
N TYR A 104 -2.34 -5.32 12.46
CA TYR A 104 -2.52 -6.27 13.58
C TYR A 104 -3.98 -6.59 13.86
N SER A 105 -4.92 -5.80 13.31
CA SER A 105 -6.34 -6.04 13.43
C SER A 105 -6.81 -7.01 12.34
N PRO A 106 -7.56 -8.09 12.68
CA PRO A 106 -8.06 -9.05 11.71
C PRO A 106 -9.16 -8.49 10.80
N GLU A 107 -9.77 -7.37 11.16
CA GLU A 107 -10.82 -6.70 10.40
C GLU A 107 -10.44 -5.26 10.11
N TYR A 108 -10.53 -4.87 8.84
CA TYR A 108 -10.52 -3.44 8.48
C TYR A 108 -11.75 -2.78 9.09
N ILE A 109 -11.53 -2.02 10.14
CA ILE A 109 -12.61 -1.42 10.93
C ILE A 109 -12.99 -0.09 10.28
N GLU A 110 -13.95 -0.11 9.37
CA GLU A 110 -14.73 1.08 9.03
C GLU A 110 -15.99 1.12 9.90
N PRO A 111 -16.04 1.94 10.94
CA PRO A 111 -17.27 2.18 11.62
C PRO A 111 -18.12 3.15 10.78
N THR A 112 -18.92 2.60 9.88
CA THR A 112 -20.03 3.35 9.30
C THR A 112 -21.07 3.56 10.40
N THR A 113 -21.20 4.78 10.87
CA THR A 113 -22.39 5.14 11.65
C THR A 113 -23.48 5.54 10.66
N SER A 114 -24.71 5.07 10.89
CA SER A 114 -25.89 5.47 10.11
C SER A 114 -26.04 6.99 9.98
N THR A 115 -25.54 7.74 10.94
CA THR A 115 -25.53 9.21 10.97
C THR A 115 -24.62 9.81 9.92
N HIS A 116 -23.43 9.26 9.69
CA HIS A 116 -22.54 9.73 8.62
C HIS A 116 -23.15 9.48 7.25
N GLU A 117 -23.73 8.30 7.02
CA GLU A 117 -24.40 8.00 5.75
C GLU A 117 -25.58 8.94 5.46
N ILE A 118 -26.39 9.24 6.47
CA ILE A 118 -27.53 10.18 6.35
C ILE A 118 -27.00 11.59 6.05
N PHE A 119 -25.92 12.02 6.71
CA PHE A 119 -25.34 13.33 6.50
C PHE A 119 -24.76 13.47 5.09
N TYR A 120 -24.05 12.46 4.61
CA TYR A 120 -23.57 12.41 3.23
C TYR A 120 -24.71 12.42 2.21
N ARG A 121 -25.78 11.65 2.41
CA ARG A 121 -26.97 11.67 1.55
C ARG A 121 -27.64 13.05 1.47
N ASN A 122 -27.72 13.76 2.59
CA ASN A 122 -28.45 15.04 2.67
C ASN A 122 -27.61 16.24 2.19
N HIS A 123 -26.30 16.20 2.28
CA HIS A 123 -25.42 17.36 2.00
C HIS A 123 -24.57 17.21 0.75
N GLY A 124 -24.66 16.04 0.08
CA GLY A 124 -23.94 15.77 -1.16
C GLY A 124 -22.42 15.69 -1.02
N HIS A 125 -21.73 15.75 -2.14
CA HIS A 125 -20.27 15.67 -2.23
C HIS A 125 -19.57 17.00 -1.90
N ARG A 126 -19.86 17.60 -0.75
CA ARG A 126 -19.16 18.81 -0.33
C ARG A 126 -17.70 18.48 0.01
N GLU A 127 -16.76 19.22 -0.53
CA GLU A 127 -15.32 19.03 -0.32
C GLU A 127 -14.90 19.06 1.17
N ASN A 128 -15.69 19.70 2.03
CA ASN A 128 -15.38 19.89 3.44
C ASN A 128 -16.49 19.36 4.38
N ILE A 129 -17.18 18.30 4.02
CA ILE A 129 -18.34 17.78 4.75
C ILE A 129 -18.07 17.53 6.26
N ASN A 130 -16.87 17.00 6.59
CA ASN A 130 -16.52 16.68 7.96
C ASN A 130 -16.23 17.92 8.83
N THR A 131 -16.14 19.12 8.25
CA THR A 131 -15.99 20.37 9.03
C THR A 131 -17.31 20.89 9.61
N ILE A 132 -18.45 20.29 9.23
CA ILE A 132 -19.80 20.68 9.64
C ILE A 132 -20.60 19.55 10.31
N ILE A 133 -20.12 18.31 10.27
CA ILE A 133 -20.73 17.21 11.04
C ILE A 133 -20.49 17.48 12.53
N PRO A 134 -21.51 17.38 13.41
CA PRO A 134 -21.35 17.70 14.82
C PRO A 134 -20.15 17.00 15.48
N LEU A 135 -19.38 17.74 16.28
CA LEU A 135 -18.21 17.23 17.01
C LEU A 135 -18.51 15.99 17.84
N THR A 136 -19.70 15.94 18.45
CA THR A 136 -20.18 14.77 19.21
C THR A 136 -20.19 13.50 18.36
N LYS A 137 -20.54 13.61 17.07
CA LYS A 137 -20.59 12.45 16.15
C LYS A 137 -19.22 11.98 15.76
N HIS A 138 -18.29 12.90 15.54
CA HIS A 138 -16.90 12.54 15.34
C HIS A 138 -16.28 11.85 16.55
N TYR A 139 -16.56 12.40 17.74
CA TYR A 139 -16.10 11.81 19.00
C TYR A 139 -16.65 10.39 19.20
N GLU A 140 -17.97 10.19 19.08
CA GLU A 140 -18.63 8.89 19.19
C GLU A 140 -18.01 7.86 18.21
N LYS A 141 -17.77 8.26 16.96
CA LYS A 141 -17.11 7.42 15.95
C LYS A 141 -15.70 6.99 16.38
N CYS A 142 -14.91 7.93 16.89
CA CYS A 142 -13.53 7.67 17.31
C CYS A 142 -13.46 6.78 18.56
N GLU A 143 -14.37 6.94 19.51
CA GLU A 143 -14.47 6.05 20.69
C GLU A 143 -14.83 4.62 20.27
N LEU A 144 -15.78 4.45 19.35
CA LEU A 144 -16.12 3.12 18.80
C LEU A 144 -14.93 2.48 18.07
N ILE A 145 -14.15 3.28 17.35
CA ILE A 145 -12.91 2.82 16.73
C ILE A 145 -11.94 2.35 17.81
N PHE A 146 -11.65 3.22 18.79
CA PHE A 146 -10.71 2.91 19.86
C PHE A 146 -11.08 1.62 20.59
N ASP A 147 -12.35 1.45 20.97
CA ASP A 147 -12.83 0.27 21.70
C ASP A 147 -12.62 -1.04 20.90
N LYS A 148 -12.74 -0.97 19.60
CA LYS A 148 -12.50 -2.15 18.74
C LYS A 148 -11.02 -2.50 18.57
N ILE A 149 -10.12 -1.51 18.67
CA ILE A 149 -8.69 -1.71 18.34
C ILE A 149 -7.76 -1.73 19.55
N LYS A 150 -8.22 -1.34 20.74
CA LYS A 150 -7.37 -1.21 21.95
C LYS A 150 -6.61 -2.51 22.32
N ASP A 151 -7.17 -3.67 21.96
CA ASP A 151 -6.54 -4.97 22.24
C ASP A 151 -5.44 -5.32 21.22
N TYR A 152 -5.30 -4.54 20.15
CA TYR A 152 -4.32 -4.74 19.07
C TYR A 152 -3.13 -3.78 19.13
N PHE A 153 -2.95 -3.03 20.20
CA PHE A 153 -1.78 -2.15 20.38
C PHE A 153 -0.51 -2.99 20.58
N LYS A 154 0.08 -3.42 19.44
CA LYS A 154 1.27 -4.26 19.36
C LYS A 154 2.39 -3.55 18.60
N THR A 155 3.61 -4.00 18.83
CA THR A 155 4.81 -3.41 18.24
C THR A 155 5.64 -4.38 17.39
N ASP A 156 5.10 -5.57 17.10
CA ASP A 156 5.77 -6.54 16.25
C ASP A 156 5.86 -6.04 14.81
N ASN A 157 6.96 -6.31 14.13
CA ASN A 157 7.18 -5.97 12.71
C ASN A 157 7.02 -4.47 12.33
N VAL A 158 6.96 -3.56 13.29
CA VAL A 158 6.78 -2.10 13.08
C VAL A 158 7.77 -1.56 12.04
N LYS A 159 9.02 -2.04 12.07
CA LYS A 159 10.06 -1.57 11.15
C LYS A 159 9.72 -1.87 9.69
N PHE A 160 9.20 -3.07 9.39
CA PHE A 160 8.79 -3.41 8.03
C PHE A 160 7.51 -2.68 7.62
N ASN A 161 6.49 -2.64 8.49
CA ASN A 161 5.23 -1.95 8.23
C ASN A 161 5.46 -0.45 7.98
N ASN A 162 6.36 0.19 8.72
CA ASN A 162 6.75 1.57 8.50
C ASN A 162 7.48 1.77 7.15
N LYS A 163 8.29 0.81 6.72
CA LYS A 163 8.91 0.83 5.39
C LYS A 163 7.85 0.70 4.30
N LEU A 164 6.96 -0.28 4.40
CA LEU A 164 5.85 -0.53 3.47
C LEU A 164 4.98 0.72 3.29
N THR A 165 4.48 1.30 4.37
CA THR A 165 3.63 2.51 4.31
C THR A 165 4.38 3.71 3.75
N SER A 166 5.69 3.87 4.05
CA SER A 166 6.51 4.95 3.50
C SER A 166 6.78 4.80 2.01
N VAL A 167 6.96 3.57 1.51
CA VAL A 167 7.11 3.26 0.08
C VAL A 167 5.85 3.68 -0.68
N PHE A 168 4.69 3.23 -0.22
CA PHE A 168 3.43 3.54 -0.91
C PHE A 168 3.03 5.01 -0.77
N PHE A 169 3.30 5.65 0.36
CA PHE A 169 3.18 7.10 0.48
C PHE A 169 4.04 7.84 -0.56
N ALA A 170 5.30 7.42 -0.75
CA ALA A 170 6.19 8.07 -1.71
C ALA A 170 5.71 7.92 -3.17
N ILE A 171 5.09 6.79 -3.51
CA ILE A 171 4.50 6.55 -4.83
C ILE A 171 3.23 7.39 -5.02
N GLU A 172 2.27 7.26 -4.11
CA GLU A 172 0.95 7.90 -4.21
C GLU A 172 1.03 9.43 -4.25
N ARG A 173 1.91 10.03 -3.45
CA ARG A 173 2.05 11.49 -3.38
C ARG A 173 2.55 12.14 -4.67
N ASN A 174 3.20 11.38 -5.55
CA ASN A 174 3.75 11.91 -6.80
C ASN A 174 2.67 12.13 -7.84
N GLY A 175 1.62 11.30 -7.85
CA GLY A 175 0.59 11.32 -8.87
C GLY A 175 1.11 11.00 -10.28
N ILE A 176 0.21 10.98 -11.25
CA ILE A 176 0.52 10.75 -12.67
C ILE A 176 -0.14 11.85 -13.49
N LYS A 177 0.62 12.51 -14.34
CA LYS A 177 0.07 13.53 -15.23
C LYS A 177 -0.84 12.91 -16.30
N ILE A 178 -1.94 13.58 -16.59
CA ILE A 178 -2.90 13.12 -17.60
C ILE A 178 -2.94 14.04 -18.82
N ASN A 179 -3.11 13.45 -20.00
CA ASN A 179 -3.59 14.13 -21.16
C ASN A 179 -5.11 14.25 -21.06
N LYS A 180 -5.62 15.42 -20.67
CA LYS A 180 -7.04 15.63 -20.39
C LYS A 180 -7.95 15.13 -21.52
N LYS A 181 -7.64 15.46 -22.79
CA LYS A 181 -8.43 15.05 -23.96
C LYS A 181 -8.54 13.53 -24.10
N GLN A 182 -7.45 12.80 -23.87
CA GLN A 182 -7.46 11.32 -23.91
C GLN A 182 -8.12 10.74 -22.68
N PHE A 183 -7.92 11.36 -21.52
CA PHE A 183 -8.50 10.93 -20.27
C PHE A 183 -10.03 11.03 -20.30
N ASP A 184 -10.57 12.18 -20.70
CA ASP A 184 -12.02 12.41 -20.80
C ASP A 184 -12.66 11.38 -21.76
N LYS A 185 -11.99 11.05 -22.88
CA LYS A 185 -12.49 10.05 -23.85
C LYS A 185 -12.68 8.65 -23.25
N HIS A 186 -11.84 8.24 -22.30
CA HIS A 186 -11.83 6.86 -21.78
C HIS A 186 -12.40 6.74 -20.36
N PHE A 187 -12.46 7.84 -19.60
CA PHE A 187 -12.81 7.85 -18.17
C PHE A 187 -13.93 8.85 -17.81
N GLU A 188 -14.61 9.44 -18.80
CA GLU A 188 -15.62 10.49 -18.62
C GLU A 188 -16.74 10.13 -17.64
N LEU A 189 -17.23 8.89 -17.69
CA LEU A 189 -18.34 8.40 -16.83
C LEU A 189 -18.00 8.36 -15.34
N ASN A 190 -16.72 8.37 -14.97
CA ASN A 190 -16.26 8.24 -13.60
C ASN A 190 -15.36 9.42 -13.16
N HIS A 191 -15.36 10.51 -13.93
CA HIS A 191 -14.43 11.63 -13.70
C HIS A 191 -14.54 12.23 -12.28
N GLU A 192 -15.77 12.30 -11.74
CA GLU A 192 -16.01 12.82 -10.38
C GLU A 192 -15.52 11.89 -9.26
N GLN A 193 -15.26 10.63 -9.58
CA GLN A 193 -14.78 9.65 -8.58
C GLN A 193 -13.25 9.72 -8.38
N TYR A 194 -12.53 10.31 -9.34
CA TYR A 194 -11.08 10.34 -9.30
C TYR A 194 -10.53 11.61 -8.67
N SER A 195 -9.52 11.47 -7.83
CA SER A 195 -8.81 12.61 -7.24
C SER A 195 -7.85 13.20 -8.29
N ILE A 196 -8.30 14.26 -8.95
CA ILE A 196 -7.55 14.97 -10.01
C ILE A 196 -7.37 16.43 -9.62
N GLN A 197 -6.14 16.93 -9.70
CA GLN A 197 -5.83 18.35 -9.59
C GLN A 197 -4.72 18.72 -10.59
N ASP A 198 -4.84 19.84 -11.28
CA ASP A 198 -3.85 20.38 -12.24
C ASP A 198 -3.39 19.35 -13.28
N ASN A 199 -4.34 18.59 -13.84
CA ASN A 199 -4.09 17.46 -14.74
C ASN A 199 -3.18 16.37 -14.16
N THR A 200 -3.18 16.20 -12.85
CA THR A 200 -2.50 15.11 -12.15
C THR A 200 -3.54 14.25 -11.44
N ILE A 201 -3.52 12.94 -11.70
CA ILE A 201 -4.35 11.96 -10.99
C ILE A 201 -3.52 11.27 -9.93
N TYR A 202 -4.14 11.01 -8.78
CA TYR A 202 -3.49 10.33 -7.66
C TYR A 202 -3.99 8.90 -7.52
N THR A 203 -3.05 7.96 -7.38
CA THR A 203 -3.33 6.56 -7.06
C THR A 203 -3.46 6.37 -5.55
N GLN A 204 -4.23 5.37 -5.14
CA GLN A 204 -4.32 4.97 -3.74
C GLN A 204 -4.29 3.45 -3.63
N TYR A 205 -3.45 2.92 -2.74
CA TYR A 205 -3.29 1.49 -2.51
C TYR A 205 -3.83 1.09 -1.13
N ASN A 206 -4.65 0.04 -1.11
CA ASN A 206 -4.98 -0.66 0.12
C ASN A 206 -3.84 -1.63 0.46
N LEU A 207 -3.24 -1.45 1.64
CA LEU A 207 -2.13 -2.26 2.13
C LEU A 207 -2.59 -3.39 3.08
N TYR A 208 -3.85 -3.39 3.50
CA TYR A 208 -4.42 -4.28 4.51
C TYR A 208 -5.15 -5.45 3.86
N THR A 209 -4.51 -6.13 2.93
CA THR A 209 -5.06 -7.29 2.23
C THR A 209 -4.63 -8.60 2.90
N THR A 210 -5.40 -9.66 2.73
CA THR A 210 -5.10 -10.99 3.31
C THR A 210 -3.70 -11.49 2.99
N THR A 211 -3.21 -11.25 1.77
CA THR A 211 -1.88 -11.68 1.32
C THR A 211 -0.79 -10.63 1.57
N GLY A 212 -1.15 -9.45 2.08
CA GLY A 212 -0.26 -8.29 2.12
C GLY A 212 0.09 -7.71 0.74
N ARG A 213 -0.47 -8.23 -0.36
CA ARG A 213 -0.29 -7.69 -1.71
C ARG A 213 -1.15 -6.45 -1.89
N PRO A 214 -0.56 -5.26 -2.13
CA PRO A 214 -1.32 -4.04 -2.28
C PRO A 214 -2.35 -4.12 -3.41
N SER A 215 -3.55 -3.59 -3.16
CA SER A 215 -4.60 -3.48 -4.17
C SER A 215 -5.02 -2.03 -4.36
N ASN A 216 -5.59 -1.69 -5.52
CA ASN A 216 -6.12 -0.35 -5.71
C ASN A 216 -7.34 -0.11 -4.80
N SER A 217 -7.43 1.08 -4.20
CA SER A 217 -8.60 1.54 -3.46
C SER A 217 -9.73 1.96 -4.42
N PHE A 218 -10.98 1.94 -3.92
CA PHE A 218 -12.18 2.15 -4.75
C PHE A 218 -12.19 3.48 -5.52
N ASN A 219 -11.63 4.55 -4.98
CA ASN A 219 -11.63 5.88 -5.61
C ASN A 219 -10.38 6.13 -6.46
N SER A 220 -9.70 5.10 -6.94
CA SER A 220 -8.53 5.23 -7.81
C SER A 220 -8.63 4.29 -9.02
N ILE A 221 -7.87 4.63 -10.08
CA ILE A 221 -7.79 3.79 -11.27
C ILE A 221 -7.04 2.50 -10.93
N ASN A 222 -7.62 1.36 -11.30
CA ASN A 222 -6.93 0.09 -11.26
C ASN A 222 -5.98 -0.05 -12.45
N PHE A 223 -4.79 0.51 -12.33
CA PHE A 223 -3.78 0.51 -13.39
C PHE A 223 -3.36 -0.90 -13.84
N ALA A 224 -3.34 -1.87 -12.92
CA ALA A 224 -3.00 -3.25 -13.24
C ALA A 224 -4.05 -3.92 -14.15
N ALA A 225 -5.30 -3.45 -14.13
CA ALA A 225 -6.39 -3.95 -14.96
C ALA A 225 -6.65 -3.12 -16.23
N LEU A 226 -5.87 -2.06 -16.48
CA LEU A 226 -6.04 -1.26 -17.69
C LEU A 226 -5.70 -2.06 -18.95
N SER A 227 -6.64 -2.06 -19.91
CA SER A 227 -6.43 -2.70 -21.21
C SER A 227 -5.21 -2.11 -21.93
N LYS A 228 -4.45 -3.00 -22.59
CA LYS A 228 -3.33 -2.61 -23.45
C LYS A 228 -3.78 -2.28 -24.89
N ASP A 229 -5.02 -2.69 -25.28
CA ASP A 229 -5.45 -2.72 -26.67
C ASP A 229 -6.43 -1.58 -27.03
N ASN A 230 -7.10 -0.95 -26.05
CA ASN A 230 -8.12 0.07 -26.30
C ASN A 230 -7.58 1.51 -26.28
N GLY A 231 -6.28 1.70 -26.05
CA GLY A 231 -5.61 3.00 -26.03
C GLY A 231 -5.89 3.88 -24.80
N CYS A 232 -6.57 3.36 -23.74
CA CYS A 232 -6.84 4.12 -22.52
C CYS A 232 -5.54 4.55 -21.81
N ARG A 233 -4.46 3.77 -21.94
CA ARG A 233 -3.15 4.07 -21.37
C ARG A 233 -2.49 5.33 -21.95
N LYS A 234 -2.90 5.80 -23.15
CA LYS A 234 -2.46 7.08 -23.74
C LYS A 234 -2.88 8.30 -22.91
N SER A 235 -3.85 8.10 -22.02
CA SER A 235 -4.31 9.15 -21.10
C SER A 235 -3.24 9.54 -20.09
N PHE A 236 -2.25 8.69 -19.82
CA PHE A 236 -1.21 8.91 -18.82
C PHE A 236 0.10 9.28 -19.49
N ILE A 237 0.65 10.44 -19.12
CA ILE A 237 1.86 11.02 -19.71
C ILE A 237 2.86 11.39 -18.60
N PRO A 238 4.18 11.39 -18.90
CA PRO A 238 5.17 11.83 -17.93
C PRO A 238 5.06 13.35 -17.69
N ASN A 239 5.46 13.77 -16.50
CA ASN A 239 5.67 15.19 -16.18
C ASN A 239 7.10 15.63 -16.53
N ASN A 240 8.07 14.67 -16.45
CA ASN A 240 9.45 14.85 -16.89
C ASN A 240 9.60 14.44 -18.38
N ASP A 241 10.74 13.89 -18.78
CA ASP A 241 11.05 13.65 -20.18
C ASP A 241 10.32 12.43 -20.75
N ARG A 242 10.21 11.34 -19.97
CA ARG A 242 9.59 10.09 -20.39
C ARG A 242 9.17 9.19 -19.23
N PHE A 243 8.33 8.20 -19.54
CA PHE A 243 8.16 7.03 -18.65
C PHE A 243 9.25 5.99 -18.90
N ILE A 244 9.67 5.34 -17.81
CA ILE A 244 10.42 4.10 -17.85
C ILE A 244 9.69 3.08 -16.98
N GLU A 245 9.25 1.98 -17.59
CA GLU A 245 8.69 0.84 -16.88
C GLU A 245 9.78 -0.20 -16.68
N ILE A 246 9.91 -0.67 -15.44
CA ILE A 246 10.85 -1.73 -15.06
C ILE A 246 10.01 -2.92 -14.62
N ASP A 247 10.02 -3.97 -15.43
CA ASP A 247 9.29 -5.22 -15.24
C ASP A 247 10.25 -6.31 -14.76
N ILE A 248 9.88 -7.07 -13.74
CA ILE A 248 10.69 -8.17 -13.19
C ILE A 248 10.35 -9.45 -13.94
N SER A 249 11.33 -9.99 -14.65
CA SER A 249 11.15 -11.16 -15.50
C SER A 249 10.92 -12.43 -14.66
N ALA A 250 9.90 -13.22 -15.02
CA ALA A 250 9.57 -14.51 -14.39
C ALA A 250 9.54 -14.47 -12.86
N TYR A 251 8.92 -13.42 -12.28
CA TYR A 251 9.11 -13.08 -10.88
C TYR A 251 8.68 -14.20 -9.92
N HIS A 252 7.43 -14.69 -9.99
CA HIS A 252 6.97 -15.77 -9.10
C HIS A 252 7.76 -17.09 -9.27
N PRO A 253 8.08 -17.57 -10.50
CA PRO A 253 8.97 -18.70 -10.65
C PRO A 253 10.35 -18.50 -10.02
N THR A 254 10.93 -17.30 -10.14
CA THR A 254 12.23 -16.97 -9.53
C THR A 254 12.12 -16.91 -8.00
N LEU A 255 11.06 -16.37 -7.44
CA LEU A 255 10.84 -16.37 -5.98
C LEU A 255 10.62 -17.79 -5.44
N ALA A 256 9.86 -18.62 -6.17
CA ALA A 256 9.63 -20.01 -5.81
C ALA A 256 10.95 -20.80 -5.83
N ALA A 257 11.81 -20.59 -6.84
CA ALA A 257 13.14 -21.19 -6.91
C ALA A 257 14.01 -20.84 -5.68
N LYS A 258 13.98 -19.58 -5.26
CA LYS A 258 14.69 -19.15 -4.04
C LYS A 258 14.19 -19.83 -2.76
N LEU A 259 12.91 -20.19 -2.67
CA LEU A 259 12.36 -20.90 -1.51
C LEU A 259 12.87 -22.33 -1.40
N VAL A 260 13.31 -22.91 -2.51
CA VAL A 260 13.78 -24.30 -2.61
C VAL A 260 15.27 -24.43 -2.98
N ASP A 261 16.01 -23.31 -2.91
CA ASP A 261 17.43 -23.19 -3.26
C ASP A 261 17.75 -23.76 -4.66
N TYR A 262 16.83 -23.53 -5.62
CA TYR A 262 17.00 -23.96 -7.00
C TYR A 262 17.60 -22.86 -7.87
N ASP A 263 18.61 -23.20 -8.69
CA ASP A 263 19.27 -22.29 -9.61
C ASP A 263 19.04 -22.75 -11.06
N PHE A 264 18.46 -21.88 -11.87
CA PHE A 264 18.26 -22.12 -13.31
C PHE A 264 19.52 -21.84 -14.15
N GLY A 265 20.64 -21.41 -13.54
CA GLY A 265 21.85 -20.99 -14.24
C GLY A 265 21.60 -19.76 -15.12
N ASP A 266 22.04 -19.82 -16.38
CA ASP A 266 21.86 -18.72 -17.32
C ASP A 266 20.46 -18.65 -17.93
N GLU A 267 19.68 -19.73 -17.86
CA GLU A 267 18.32 -19.81 -18.41
C GLU A 267 17.33 -18.97 -17.61
N THR A 268 16.25 -18.55 -18.26
CA THR A 268 15.06 -18.11 -17.52
C THR A 268 14.24 -19.33 -17.05
N PRO A 269 13.42 -19.22 -16.00
CA PRO A 269 12.54 -20.31 -15.58
C PRO A 269 11.67 -20.87 -16.73
N TYR A 270 11.32 -20.04 -17.70
CA TYR A 270 10.48 -20.45 -18.84
C TYR A 270 11.28 -21.21 -19.89
N GLU A 271 12.50 -20.80 -20.19
CA GLU A 271 13.42 -21.49 -21.11
C GLU A 271 13.79 -22.86 -20.54
N TYR A 272 14.12 -22.92 -19.25
CA TYR A 272 14.37 -24.17 -18.54
C TYR A 272 13.18 -25.14 -18.66
N PHE A 273 11.98 -24.70 -18.34
CA PHE A 273 10.80 -25.54 -18.41
C PHE A 273 10.48 -25.97 -19.86
N ALA A 274 10.62 -25.06 -20.83
CA ALA A 274 10.41 -25.37 -22.23
C ALA A 274 11.36 -26.48 -22.71
N ARG A 275 12.63 -26.40 -22.33
CA ARG A 275 13.66 -27.42 -22.67
C ARG A 275 13.37 -28.76 -22.00
N GLU A 276 13.07 -28.79 -20.71
CA GLU A 276 12.79 -30.02 -19.98
C GLU A 276 11.52 -30.73 -20.48
N ALA A 277 10.47 -29.97 -20.82
CA ALA A 277 9.20 -30.50 -21.27
C ALA A 277 9.08 -30.68 -22.79
N GLY A 278 10.05 -30.19 -23.57
CA GLY A 278 10.03 -30.27 -25.03
C GLY A 278 8.92 -29.44 -25.67
N ILE A 279 8.59 -28.25 -25.10
CA ILE A 279 7.55 -27.36 -25.56
C ILE A 279 8.07 -25.95 -25.88
N GLU A 280 7.23 -25.14 -26.53
CA GLU A 280 7.58 -23.75 -26.83
C GLU A 280 7.64 -22.87 -25.57
N VAL A 281 8.54 -21.86 -25.53
CA VAL A 281 8.74 -20.97 -24.38
C VAL A 281 7.44 -20.21 -23.98
N ASN A 282 6.64 -19.79 -24.95
CA ASN A 282 5.36 -19.12 -24.67
C ASN A 282 4.33 -20.07 -24.02
N GLU A 283 4.33 -21.33 -24.41
CA GLU A 283 3.52 -22.36 -23.78
C GLU A 283 4.02 -22.67 -22.37
N ALA A 284 5.34 -22.83 -22.21
CA ALA A 284 5.98 -23.02 -20.92
C ALA A 284 5.63 -21.91 -19.94
N LYS A 285 5.56 -20.65 -20.37
CA LYS A 285 5.15 -19.52 -19.54
C LYS A 285 3.74 -19.71 -18.98
N ILE A 286 2.78 -20.10 -19.80
CA ILE A 286 1.38 -20.32 -19.39
C ILE A 286 1.29 -21.51 -18.42
N LEU A 287 1.95 -22.61 -18.76
CA LEU A 287 1.94 -23.84 -17.98
C LEU A 287 2.67 -23.66 -16.64
N MET A 288 3.76 -22.89 -16.58
CA MET A 288 4.48 -22.60 -15.34
C MET A 288 3.55 -22.02 -14.27
N PHE A 289 2.73 -21.03 -14.61
CA PHE A 289 1.77 -20.46 -13.66
C PHE A 289 0.70 -21.47 -13.23
N ARG A 290 0.23 -22.34 -14.16
CA ARG A 290 -0.70 -23.41 -13.82
C ARG A 290 -0.11 -24.40 -12.83
N GLN A 291 1.19 -24.79 -13.02
CA GLN A 291 1.90 -25.65 -12.07
C GLN A 291 2.02 -24.99 -10.69
N LEU A 292 2.48 -23.74 -10.63
CA LEU A 292 2.70 -23.05 -9.35
C LEU A 292 1.41 -22.80 -8.57
N TYR A 293 0.30 -22.50 -9.26
CA TYR A 293 -0.93 -22.09 -8.59
C TYR A 293 -1.99 -23.19 -8.51
N GLY A 294 -1.97 -24.14 -9.41
CA GLY A 294 -2.94 -25.23 -9.50
C GLY A 294 -2.44 -26.57 -8.98
N GLY A 295 -1.14 -26.69 -8.73
CA GLY A 295 -0.47 -27.93 -8.39
C GLY A 295 0.24 -28.57 -9.57
N ILE A 296 1.27 -29.38 -9.28
CA ILE A 296 2.15 -29.96 -10.29
C ILE A 296 1.42 -31.13 -11.00
N TYR A 297 1.28 -31.04 -12.31
CA TYR A 297 0.69 -32.09 -13.13
C TYR A 297 1.59 -33.32 -13.20
N ASN A 298 1.02 -34.52 -13.22
CA ASN A 298 1.76 -35.77 -13.20
C ASN A 298 2.78 -35.88 -14.31
N GLU A 299 2.49 -35.32 -15.49
CA GLU A 299 3.37 -35.30 -16.67
C GLU A 299 4.62 -34.46 -16.51
N TYR A 300 4.68 -33.56 -15.51
CA TYR A 300 5.85 -32.70 -15.22
C TYR A 300 6.54 -33.01 -13.90
N LYS A 301 6.09 -34.04 -13.17
CA LYS A 301 6.67 -34.41 -11.87
C LYS A 301 8.11 -34.96 -11.96
N TYR A 302 8.58 -35.29 -13.15
CA TYR A 302 9.95 -35.72 -13.37
C TYR A 302 10.95 -34.55 -13.39
N ILE A 303 10.49 -33.30 -13.51
CA ILE A 303 11.30 -32.09 -13.55
C ILE A 303 11.73 -31.72 -12.14
N ASP A 304 13.05 -31.69 -11.88
CA ASP A 304 13.62 -31.48 -10.54
C ASP A 304 13.05 -30.22 -9.83
N TYR A 305 12.96 -29.11 -10.54
CA TYR A 305 12.38 -27.89 -9.99
C TYR A 305 10.95 -28.11 -9.46
N PHE A 306 10.12 -28.80 -10.21
CA PHE A 306 8.74 -29.04 -9.80
C PHE A 306 8.62 -30.06 -8.67
N GLN A 307 9.52 -31.04 -8.58
CA GLN A 307 9.59 -31.94 -7.42
C GLN A 307 9.89 -31.16 -6.14
N LEU A 308 10.88 -30.30 -6.17
CA LEU A 308 11.26 -29.46 -5.02
C LEU A 308 10.11 -28.51 -4.61
N ILE A 309 9.39 -27.96 -5.58
CA ILE A 309 8.20 -27.12 -5.31
C ILE A 309 7.09 -27.95 -4.65
N GLU A 310 6.79 -29.15 -5.15
CA GLU A 310 5.75 -30.03 -4.55
C GLU A 310 6.10 -30.42 -3.10
N GLU A 311 7.36 -30.77 -2.87
CA GLU A 311 7.88 -31.06 -1.50
C GLU A 311 7.74 -29.84 -0.57
N HIS A 312 8.13 -28.66 -1.08
CA HIS A 312 8.03 -27.42 -0.32
C HIS A 312 6.57 -27.07 0.02
N VAL A 313 5.63 -27.20 -0.94
CA VAL A 313 4.20 -26.97 -0.73
C VAL A 313 3.64 -27.92 0.35
N ASN A 314 4.02 -29.20 0.31
CA ASN A 314 3.61 -30.18 1.31
C ASN A 314 4.18 -29.86 2.70
N LYS A 315 5.43 -29.44 2.80
CA LYS A 315 6.08 -29.00 4.05
C LYS A 315 5.38 -27.77 4.61
N LEU A 316 5.15 -26.75 3.77
CA LEU A 316 4.47 -25.51 4.14
C LEU A 316 3.05 -25.78 4.67
N TRP A 317 2.32 -26.68 4.00
CA TRP A 317 0.98 -27.08 4.43
C TRP A 317 1.01 -27.80 5.79
N LYS A 318 1.95 -28.70 6.01
CA LYS A 318 2.13 -29.39 7.29
C LYS A 318 2.41 -28.41 8.43
N GLU A 319 3.28 -27.43 8.16
CA GLU A 319 3.62 -26.37 9.12
C GLU A 319 2.38 -25.52 9.44
N TYR A 320 1.62 -25.11 8.42
CA TYR A 320 0.39 -24.33 8.58
C TYR A 320 -0.66 -25.09 9.44
N ILE A 321 -0.87 -26.36 9.18
CA ILE A 321 -1.82 -27.17 9.98
C ILE A 321 -1.35 -27.31 11.43
N THR A 322 -0.06 -27.47 11.64
CA THR A 322 0.54 -27.65 12.97
C THR A 322 0.49 -26.36 13.79
N ASN A 323 0.95 -25.25 13.23
CA ASN A 323 1.14 -23.99 13.95
C ASN A 323 -0.10 -23.09 13.92
N GLY A 324 -1.01 -23.29 12.93
CA GLY A 324 -2.16 -22.45 12.71
C GLY A 324 -1.88 -21.20 11.86
N TYR A 325 -0.65 -21.02 11.44
CA TYR A 325 -0.23 -19.91 10.58
C TYR A 325 1.08 -20.22 9.87
N ILE A 326 1.35 -19.44 8.80
CA ILE A 326 2.68 -19.30 8.17
C ILE A 326 3.06 -17.83 8.21
N SER A 327 4.33 -17.52 8.44
CA SER A 327 4.82 -16.15 8.40
C SER A 327 5.84 -15.94 7.26
N CYS A 328 5.76 -14.77 6.63
CA CYS A 328 6.74 -14.37 5.63
C CYS A 328 8.09 -14.06 6.28
N PRO A 329 9.21 -14.62 5.79
CA PRO A 329 10.53 -14.43 6.40
C PRO A 329 11.06 -12.98 6.26
N ILE A 330 10.53 -12.18 5.35
CA ILE A 330 10.95 -10.79 5.11
C ILE A 330 10.09 -9.80 5.92
N SER A 331 8.78 -9.93 5.82
CA SER A 331 7.83 -8.96 6.42
C SER A 331 7.31 -9.39 7.79
N GLY A 332 7.36 -10.68 8.13
CA GLY A 332 6.66 -11.25 9.27
C GLY A 332 5.13 -11.27 9.12
N HIS A 333 4.60 -10.95 7.94
CA HIS A 333 3.16 -11.05 7.68
C HIS A 333 2.68 -12.50 7.86
N MET A 334 1.59 -12.67 8.58
CA MET A 334 1.06 -13.99 8.91
C MET A 334 -0.16 -14.32 8.05
N LEU A 335 -0.14 -15.51 7.44
CA LEU A 335 -1.30 -16.14 6.83
C LEU A 335 -1.91 -17.09 7.87
N THR A 336 -3.07 -16.73 8.42
CA THR A 336 -3.71 -17.41 9.57
C THR A 336 -4.82 -18.37 9.15
N LYS A 337 -5.36 -19.13 10.09
CA LYS A 337 -6.48 -20.08 9.86
C LYS A 337 -7.82 -19.42 9.49
N ASP A 338 -7.92 -18.09 9.60
CA ASP A 338 -9.16 -17.37 9.26
C ASP A 338 -9.39 -17.23 7.74
N ILE A 339 -8.43 -17.66 6.93
CA ILE A 339 -8.54 -17.63 5.47
C ILE A 339 -9.51 -18.73 5.01
N LYS A 340 -10.64 -18.31 4.43
CA LYS A 340 -11.66 -19.23 3.94
C LYS A 340 -11.15 -20.12 2.79
N ASP A 341 -11.58 -21.39 2.81
CA ASP A 341 -11.32 -22.37 1.73
C ASP A 341 -9.82 -22.48 1.38
N ILE A 342 -8.94 -22.40 2.38
CA ILE A 342 -7.51 -22.56 2.19
C ILE A 342 -7.15 -24.01 1.85
N ASN A 343 -6.25 -24.20 0.93
CA ASN A 343 -5.66 -25.47 0.56
C ASN A 343 -4.16 -25.29 0.29
N PRO A 344 -3.36 -26.37 0.09
CA PRO A 344 -1.91 -26.24 -0.09
C PRO A 344 -1.50 -25.30 -1.22
N GLN A 345 -2.14 -25.35 -2.37
CA GLN A 345 -1.84 -24.55 -3.54
C GLN A 345 -2.21 -23.07 -3.32
N LYS A 346 -3.38 -22.81 -2.72
CA LYS A 346 -3.81 -21.47 -2.36
C LYS A 346 -2.88 -20.84 -1.31
N LEU A 347 -2.46 -21.62 -0.31
CA LEU A 347 -1.51 -21.17 0.69
C LEU A 347 -0.16 -20.79 0.05
N PHE A 348 0.36 -21.65 -0.84
CA PHE A 348 1.60 -21.38 -1.55
C PHE A 348 1.51 -20.13 -2.45
N ASN A 349 0.40 -19.97 -3.18
CA ASN A 349 0.14 -18.77 -3.98
C ASN A 349 0.13 -17.50 -3.10
N TYR A 350 -0.53 -17.55 -1.94
CA TYR A 350 -0.57 -16.42 -1.01
C TYR A 350 0.82 -16.13 -0.41
N THR A 351 1.60 -17.16 -0.15
CA THR A 351 3.00 -17.03 0.30
C THR A 351 3.85 -16.33 -0.77
N LEU A 352 3.72 -16.73 -2.05
CA LEU A 352 4.43 -16.08 -3.16
C LEU A 352 4.01 -14.62 -3.34
N GLN A 353 2.72 -14.29 -3.26
CA GLN A 353 2.23 -12.91 -3.35
C GLN A 353 2.77 -12.03 -2.21
N ASN A 354 2.85 -12.58 -1.01
CA ASN A 354 3.43 -11.84 0.10
C ASN A 354 4.94 -11.68 -0.04
N LEU A 355 5.65 -12.71 -0.48
CA LEU A 355 7.08 -12.67 -0.74
C LEU A 355 7.43 -11.67 -1.85
N GLU A 356 6.64 -11.63 -2.93
CA GLU A 356 6.71 -10.63 -4.00
C GLU A 356 6.64 -9.21 -3.43
N THR A 357 5.57 -8.91 -2.68
CA THR A 357 5.38 -7.59 -2.08
C THR A 357 6.51 -7.24 -1.13
N SER A 358 6.89 -8.17 -0.26
CA SER A 358 7.94 -7.94 0.74
C SER A 358 9.30 -7.65 0.12
N THR A 359 9.63 -8.36 -0.96
CA THR A 359 10.86 -8.13 -1.76
C THR A 359 10.79 -6.79 -2.46
N ASN A 360 9.67 -6.47 -3.12
CA ASN A 360 9.47 -5.20 -3.82
C ASN A 360 9.57 -4.00 -2.88
N VAL A 361 9.00 -4.09 -1.68
CA VAL A 361 9.13 -3.01 -0.68
C VAL A 361 10.59 -2.73 -0.35
N CYS A 362 11.42 -3.75 -0.27
CA CYS A 362 12.86 -3.57 -0.04
C CYS A 362 13.56 -2.95 -1.25
N ILE A 363 13.26 -3.42 -2.45
CA ILE A 363 13.79 -2.88 -3.71
C ILE A 363 13.39 -1.41 -3.89
N VAL A 364 12.10 -1.13 -3.82
CA VAL A 364 11.56 0.24 -4.01
C VAL A 364 12.07 1.19 -2.94
N TRP A 365 12.22 0.72 -1.70
CA TRP A 365 12.84 1.52 -0.64
C TRP A 365 14.29 1.92 -0.96
N ASP A 366 15.09 1.00 -1.52
CA ASP A 366 16.47 1.30 -1.93
C ASP A 366 16.46 2.25 -3.14
N ILE A 367 15.54 2.09 -4.10
CA ILE A 367 15.37 3.03 -5.22
C ILE A 367 14.96 4.43 -4.72
N ILE A 368 14.02 4.55 -3.78
CA ILE A 368 13.62 5.84 -3.20
C ILE A 368 14.81 6.59 -2.59
N LYS A 369 15.75 5.86 -1.96
CA LYS A 369 16.98 6.49 -1.45
C LYS A 369 17.85 7.05 -2.55
N LEU A 370 17.99 6.32 -3.68
CA LEU A 370 18.72 6.80 -4.86
C LEU A 370 18.07 8.02 -5.49
N LEU A 371 16.73 8.09 -5.45
CA LEU A 371 15.96 9.20 -6.01
C LEU A 371 15.90 10.45 -5.10
N LYS A 372 16.55 10.41 -3.93
CA LYS A 372 16.62 11.58 -3.05
C LYS A 372 17.29 12.75 -3.79
N ASN A 373 16.63 13.90 -3.82
CA ASN A 373 17.06 15.11 -4.53
C ASN A 373 17.12 14.97 -6.07
N LYS A 374 16.49 13.96 -6.65
CA LYS A 374 16.34 13.76 -8.09
C LYS A 374 14.97 14.23 -8.57
N LYS A 375 14.87 14.60 -9.87
CA LYS A 375 13.59 14.93 -10.51
C LYS A 375 12.78 13.69 -10.85
N THR A 376 13.45 12.59 -11.18
CA THR A 376 12.83 11.27 -11.43
C THR A 376 12.01 10.82 -10.23
N LYS A 377 10.79 10.31 -10.47
CA LYS A 377 9.85 9.85 -9.44
C LYS A 377 9.32 8.46 -9.78
N ILE A 378 9.06 7.64 -8.76
CA ILE A 378 8.23 6.44 -8.92
C ILE A 378 6.77 6.91 -8.87
N VAL A 379 5.99 6.65 -9.91
CA VAL A 379 4.60 7.14 -10.01
C VAL A 379 3.57 6.02 -9.98
N LEU A 380 4.00 4.76 -10.21
CA LEU A 380 3.09 3.62 -10.21
C LEU A 380 3.82 2.35 -9.79
N TYR A 381 3.08 1.48 -9.11
CA TYR A 381 3.43 0.11 -8.76
C TYR A 381 2.34 -0.83 -9.25
N THR A 382 2.70 -1.83 -10.04
CA THR A 382 1.78 -2.83 -10.60
C THR A 382 2.32 -4.25 -10.39
N TYR A 383 2.56 -4.62 -9.12
CA TYR A 383 3.02 -5.93 -8.66
C TYR A 383 4.44 -6.27 -9.12
N ASP A 384 4.59 -6.82 -10.32
CA ASP A 384 5.85 -7.19 -10.94
C ASP A 384 6.56 -6.04 -11.67
N SER A 385 5.92 -4.86 -11.75
CA SER A 385 6.54 -3.68 -12.37
C SER A 385 6.42 -2.39 -11.56
N ILE A 386 7.36 -1.47 -11.81
CA ILE A 386 7.33 -0.08 -11.35
C ILE A 386 7.45 0.87 -12.53
N LEU A 387 6.72 1.98 -12.49
CA LEU A 387 6.77 3.04 -13.50
C LEU A 387 7.47 4.26 -12.92
N LEU A 388 8.50 4.72 -13.62
CA LEU A 388 9.22 5.96 -13.34
C LEU A 388 8.72 7.08 -14.27
N ASP A 389 8.45 8.23 -13.71
CA ASP A 389 8.42 9.52 -14.40
C ASP A 389 9.86 10.03 -14.43
N TYR A 390 10.58 9.75 -15.51
CA TYR A 390 12.03 9.82 -15.61
C TYR A 390 12.51 11.15 -16.18
N CYS A 391 13.50 11.74 -15.54
CA CYS A 391 14.26 12.90 -16.02
C CYS A 391 15.64 12.43 -16.52
N ASP A 392 15.95 12.76 -17.78
CA ASP A 392 17.21 12.34 -18.43
C ASP A 392 18.46 12.91 -17.73
N ASP A 393 18.35 14.12 -17.16
CA ASP A 393 19.46 14.77 -16.44
C ASP A 393 19.87 14.02 -15.14
N ASP A 394 19.02 13.13 -14.62
CA ASP A 394 19.32 12.44 -13.36
C ASP A 394 20.33 11.31 -13.50
N ASP A 395 20.44 10.70 -14.70
CA ASP A 395 21.35 9.59 -15.05
C ASP A 395 21.34 8.45 -13.99
N ILE A 396 20.14 7.98 -13.63
CA ILE A 396 19.95 7.09 -12.48
C ILE A 396 19.64 5.65 -12.86
N LEU A 397 19.57 5.30 -14.16
CA LEU A 397 19.12 3.96 -14.59
C LEU A 397 20.08 2.84 -14.21
N GLU A 398 21.39 3.03 -14.40
CA GLU A 398 22.36 1.99 -14.02
C GLU A 398 22.39 1.76 -12.50
N PRO A 399 22.42 2.79 -11.64
CA PRO A 399 22.22 2.59 -10.21
C PRO A 399 20.94 1.84 -9.84
N ILE A 400 19.82 2.10 -10.53
CA ILE A 400 18.55 1.37 -10.30
C ILE A 400 18.67 -0.10 -10.71
N LYS A 401 19.30 -0.42 -11.85
CA LYS A 401 19.56 -1.82 -12.28
C LYS A 401 20.39 -2.57 -11.25
N GLU A 402 21.40 -1.93 -10.67
CA GLU A 402 22.23 -2.55 -9.62
C GLU A 402 21.41 -2.88 -8.35
N VAL A 403 20.36 -2.11 -8.04
CA VAL A 403 19.45 -2.50 -6.95
C VAL A 403 18.79 -3.84 -7.26
N PHE A 404 18.26 -4.06 -8.46
CA PHE A 404 17.61 -5.34 -8.81
C PHE A 404 18.62 -6.50 -8.83
N LYS A 405 19.85 -6.29 -9.33
CA LYS A 405 20.92 -7.30 -9.31
C LYS A 405 21.25 -7.74 -7.89
N LYS A 406 21.30 -6.82 -6.91
CA LYS A 406 21.51 -7.15 -5.50
C LYS A 406 20.47 -8.15 -4.96
N TYR A 407 19.27 -8.16 -5.54
CA TYR A 407 18.20 -9.11 -5.19
C TYR A 407 18.18 -10.33 -6.12
N ASN A 408 19.19 -10.53 -6.98
CA ASN A 408 19.25 -11.60 -8.00
C ASN A 408 17.96 -11.66 -8.85
N LEU A 409 17.52 -10.50 -9.37
CA LEU A 409 16.34 -10.39 -10.20
C LEU A 409 16.72 -9.84 -11.59
N LYS A 410 16.29 -10.56 -12.64
CA LYS A 410 16.40 -10.09 -14.03
C LYS A 410 15.25 -9.13 -14.32
N THR A 411 15.52 -8.00 -14.98
CA THR A 411 14.51 -7.01 -15.32
C THR A 411 14.52 -6.68 -16.81
N LYS A 412 13.35 -6.36 -17.34
CA LYS A 412 13.16 -5.73 -18.63
C LYS A 412 12.80 -4.26 -18.41
N MET A 413 13.45 -3.35 -19.13
CA MET A 413 13.14 -1.94 -19.13
C MET A 413 12.55 -1.52 -20.46
N THR A 414 11.42 -0.82 -20.43
CA THR A 414 10.80 -0.20 -21.59
C THR A 414 10.61 1.29 -21.33
N LYS A 415 10.59 2.10 -22.38
CA LYS A 415 10.47 3.55 -22.28
C LYS A 415 9.39 4.08 -23.23
N GLY A 416 8.72 5.17 -22.85
CA GLY A 416 7.67 5.73 -23.66
C GLY A 416 7.32 7.17 -23.29
N VAL A 417 6.68 7.87 -24.23
CA VAL A 417 6.13 9.22 -24.03
C VAL A 417 4.71 9.20 -23.43
N ASN A 418 4.15 8.04 -23.25
CA ASN A 418 2.91 7.78 -22.53
C ASN A 418 2.90 6.32 -22.08
N TYR A 419 1.93 5.91 -21.26
CA TYR A 419 1.86 4.55 -20.68
C TYR A 419 1.40 3.46 -21.67
N ASP A 420 1.00 3.82 -22.91
CA ASP A 420 0.54 2.89 -23.95
C ASP A 420 1.69 2.41 -24.86
N LYS A 421 2.59 3.31 -25.19
CA LYS A 421 3.72 3.03 -26.11
C LYS A 421 5.02 2.94 -25.32
N MET A 422 5.21 1.81 -24.67
CA MET A 422 6.43 1.46 -23.96
C MET A 422 7.24 0.48 -24.83
N ALA A 423 8.42 0.90 -25.30
CA ALA A 423 9.29 0.12 -26.19
C ALA A 423 10.71 -0.05 -25.62
#